data_a1c2de4b9718d2a6d43b337007ba3161
#
_entry.id   a1c2de4b9718d2a6d43b337007ba3161
#
_cell.length_a   1.000
_cell.length_b   1.000
_cell.length_c   1.000
_cell.angle_alpha   90.00
_cell.angle_beta   90.00
_cell.angle_gamma   90.00
#
_symmetry.space_group_name_H-M   'P 1'
#
loop_
_entity.id
_entity.type
_entity.pdbx_description
1 polymer ?
#
loop_
_entity_poly.entity_id
_entity_poly.type
_entity_poly.pdbx_seq_one_letter_code
_entity_poly.pdbx_strand_id
1 'polypeptide(L)'
;MRLTAASVLAVALTACASGGESSIELSPVAAEGRSIARSNGCAACHGSEGAGGVGPTFIGLWMSDRELTDGSIVVADRDYLHESITMPGAKIVTGYRAQMPSNNLDDDAVTSIVAWIEELGAP
;
A
#
# COMPACT_ATOMS: atom_id res chain seq x y z
N MET A 1 -2.19 74.05 8.79
CA MET A 1 -3.11 72.90 8.94
C MET A 1 -2.58 71.81 8.06
N ARG A 2 -1.84 70.85 8.60
CA ARG A 2 -1.22 69.71 7.83
C ARG A 2 -1.99 68.47 8.12
N LEU A 3 -2.67 67.89 7.08
CA LEU A 3 -3.28 66.58 7.16
C LEU A 3 -2.22 65.52 6.85
N THR A 4 -1.96 64.68 7.82
CA THR A 4 -1.18 63.46 7.63
C THR A 4 -2.11 62.32 7.25
N ALA A 5 -1.96 61.81 6.03
CA ALA A 5 -2.63 60.62 5.58
C ALA A 5 -1.92 59.37 6.13
N ALA A 6 -2.60 58.60 6.94
CA ALA A 6 -2.09 57.30 7.42
C ALA A 6 -2.46 56.20 6.38
N SER A 7 -1.47 55.66 5.72
CA SER A 7 -1.59 54.51 4.85
C SER A 7 -1.70 53.23 5.68
N VAL A 8 -2.84 52.56 5.63
CA VAL A 8 -3.03 51.23 6.21
C VAL A 8 -2.58 50.18 5.19
N LEU A 9 -1.47 49.51 5.52
CA LEU A 9 -0.93 48.41 4.73
C LEU A 9 -1.69 47.12 5.09
N ALA A 10 -2.58 46.66 4.21
CA ALA A 10 -3.28 45.42 4.38
C ALA A 10 -2.35 44.25 3.97
N VAL A 11 -1.93 43.47 4.97
CA VAL A 11 -1.18 42.22 4.75
C VAL A 11 -2.19 41.12 4.42
N ALA A 12 -2.24 40.70 3.15
CA ALA A 12 -3.01 39.53 2.74
C ALA A 12 -2.25 38.27 3.15
N LEU A 13 -2.77 37.54 4.14
CA LEU A 13 -2.32 36.18 4.44
C LEU A 13 -2.87 35.26 3.35
N THR A 14 -2.02 34.85 2.42
CA THR A 14 -2.29 33.72 1.52
C THR A 14 -2.22 32.43 2.35
N ALA A 15 -3.39 31.92 2.73
CA ALA A 15 -3.52 30.56 3.25
C ALA A 15 -3.21 29.59 2.11
N CYS A 16 -2.04 28.90 2.18
CA CYS A 16 -1.79 27.73 1.37
C CYS A 16 -2.81 26.64 1.80
N ALA A 17 -3.84 26.45 1.02
CA ALA A 17 -4.69 25.28 1.11
C ALA A 17 -3.81 24.07 0.72
N SER A 18 -3.32 23.35 1.71
CA SER A 18 -2.75 22.02 1.51
C SER A 18 -3.84 21.16 0.91
N GLY A 19 -3.69 20.80 -0.37
CA GLY A 19 -4.56 19.84 -1.02
C GLY A 19 -4.54 18.57 -0.18
N GLY A 20 -5.69 18.19 0.39
CA GLY A 20 -5.83 16.96 1.14
C GLY A 20 -5.61 15.79 0.19
N GLU A 21 -4.40 15.24 0.16
CA GLU A 21 -4.19 13.87 -0.24
C GLU A 21 -4.96 13.03 0.78
N SER A 22 -5.99 12.33 0.31
CA SER A 22 -6.72 11.36 1.10
C SER A 22 -5.77 10.21 1.42
N SER A 23 -4.94 10.38 2.43
CA SER A 23 -4.15 9.29 2.99
C SER A 23 -5.14 8.33 3.65
N ILE A 24 -5.19 7.10 3.16
CA ILE A 24 -5.93 6.02 3.84
C ILE A 24 -5.36 5.95 5.25
N GLU A 25 -6.21 6.21 6.24
CA GLU A 25 -5.82 6.10 7.64
C GLU A 25 -5.83 4.60 8.01
N LEU A 26 -4.65 4.00 8.02
CA LEU A 26 -4.47 2.58 8.32
C LEU A 26 -4.69 2.32 9.82
N SER A 27 -5.29 1.18 10.13
CA SER A 27 -5.28 0.67 11.50
C SER A 27 -3.84 0.46 12.01
N PRO A 28 -3.62 0.38 13.33
CA PRO A 28 -2.28 0.15 13.88
C PRO A 28 -1.61 -1.12 13.33
N VAL A 29 -2.36 -2.22 13.16
CA VAL A 29 -1.84 -3.48 12.63
C VAL A 29 -1.48 -3.37 11.15
N ALA A 30 -2.29 -2.68 10.35
CA ALA A 30 -2.00 -2.45 8.93
C ALA A 30 -0.80 -1.49 8.73
N ALA A 31 -0.68 -0.46 9.58
CA ALA A 31 0.47 0.43 9.58
C ALA A 31 1.76 -0.31 9.95
N GLU A 32 1.71 -1.24 10.89
CA GLU A 32 2.81 -2.14 11.23
C GLU A 32 3.15 -3.04 10.03
N GLY A 33 2.17 -3.67 9.39
CA GLY A 33 2.35 -4.51 8.21
C GLY A 33 3.04 -3.76 7.07
N ARG A 34 2.64 -2.50 6.80
CA ARG A 34 3.32 -1.64 5.83
C ARG A 34 4.78 -1.39 6.21
N SER A 35 5.05 -1.13 7.48
CA SER A 35 6.41 -0.92 7.98
C SER A 35 7.28 -2.16 7.81
N ILE A 36 6.75 -3.33 8.18
CA ILE A 36 7.42 -4.62 8.01
C ILE A 36 7.72 -4.90 6.54
N ALA A 37 6.75 -4.71 5.66
CA ALA A 37 6.91 -4.92 4.22
C ALA A 37 8.03 -4.04 3.63
N ARG A 38 8.09 -2.77 4.02
CA ARG A 38 9.15 -1.84 3.59
C ARG A 38 10.53 -2.27 4.10
N SER A 39 10.63 -2.66 5.37
CA SER A 39 11.89 -3.06 6.00
C SER A 39 12.45 -4.37 5.46
N ASN A 40 11.58 -5.24 4.90
CA ASN A 40 11.96 -6.54 4.35
C ASN A 40 12.05 -6.56 2.81
N GLY A 41 12.10 -5.39 2.17
CA GLY A 41 12.37 -5.26 0.74
C GLY A 41 11.18 -5.53 -0.17
N CYS A 42 9.97 -5.77 0.34
CA CYS A 42 8.77 -6.00 -0.46
C CYS A 42 8.46 -4.81 -1.37
N ALA A 43 8.75 -3.59 -0.89
CA ALA A 43 8.56 -2.35 -1.62
C ALA A 43 9.34 -2.27 -2.95
N ALA A 44 10.45 -2.99 -3.08
CA ALA A 44 11.25 -3.00 -4.32
C ALA A 44 10.47 -3.56 -5.52
N CYS A 45 9.54 -4.49 -5.28
CA CYS A 45 8.70 -5.08 -6.32
C CYS A 45 7.26 -4.59 -6.27
N HIS A 46 6.70 -4.39 -5.07
CA HIS A 46 5.30 -4.04 -4.88
C HIS A 46 5.02 -2.54 -4.70
N GLY A 47 6.07 -1.71 -4.67
CA GLY A 47 5.95 -0.26 -4.39
C GLY A 47 5.83 0.04 -2.90
N SER A 48 6.31 1.20 -2.47
CA SER A 48 6.32 1.61 -1.04
C SER A 48 4.94 1.76 -0.42
N GLU A 49 3.94 2.04 -1.25
CA GLU A 49 2.52 2.15 -0.87
C GLU A 49 1.67 1.00 -1.45
N GLY A 50 2.30 -0.08 -1.91
CA GLY A 50 1.60 -1.20 -2.51
C GLY A 50 1.04 -0.94 -3.91
N ALA A 51 1.50 0.10 -4.61
CA ALA A 51 0.99 0.46 -5.94
C ALA A 51 1.41 -0.50 -7.06
N GLY A 52 2.28 -1.47 -6.75
CA GLY A 52 2.78 -2.43 -7.72
C GLY A 52 4.04 -1.93 -8.43
N GLY A 53 4.49 -2.72 -9.39
CA GLY A 53 5.69 -2.48 -10.20
C GLY A 53 6.13 -3.76 -10.89
N VAL A 54 7.28 -4.28 -10.51
CA VAL A 54 7.76 -5.60 -10.96
C VAL A 54 6.84 -6.71 -10.46
N GLY A 55 6.30 -6.56 -9.25
CA GLY A 55 5.28 -7.41 -8.65
C GLY A 55 3.88 -6.80 -8.72
N PRO A 56 2.85 -7.57 -8.35
CA PRO A 56 1.47 -7.12 -8.35
C PRO A 56 1.22 -5.92 -7.43
N THR A 57 0.22 -5.11 -7.79
CA THR A 57 -0.32 -4.10 -6.87
C THR A 57 -1.05 -4.77 -5.70
N PHE A 58 -0.99 -4.14 -4.52
CA PHE A 58 -1.82 -4.50 -3.36
C PHE A 58 -3.15 -3.73 -3.36
N ILE A 59 -3.18 -2.57 -4.08
CA ILE A 59 -4.38 -1.75 -4.19
C ILE A 59 -5.46 -2.51 -4.96
N GLY A 60 -6.59 -2.75 -4.32
CA GLY A 60 -7.69 -3.52 -4.90
C GLY A 60 -7.42 -5.03 -5.02
N LEU A 61 -6.37 -5.54 -4.38
CA LEU A 61 -6.05 -6.96 -4.42
C LEU A 61 -6.98 -7.79 -3.54
N TRP A 62 -7.31 -7.30 -2.34
CA TRP A 62 -8.18 -8.00 -1.39
C TRP A 62 -9.50 -8.45 -2.03
N MET A 63 -9.84 -9.72 -1.90
CA MET A 63 -11.04 -10.36 -2.44
C MET A 63 -11.20 -10.29 -3.98
N SER A 64 -10.13 -9.94 -4.72
CA SER A 64 -10.14 -9.99 -6.18
C SER A 64 -9.82 -11.40 -6.70
N ASP A 65 -10.31 -11.70 -7.90
CA ASP A 65 -9.94 -12.92 -8.61
C ASP A 65 -8.51 -12.82 -9.15
N ARG A 66 -7.74 -13.90 -8.97
CA ARG A 66 -6.36 -14.02 -9.47
C ARG A 66 -6.26 -15.24 -10.39
N GLU A 67 -5.86 -15.00 -11.63
CA GLU A 67 -5.54 -16.07 -12.57
C GLU A 67 -4.10 -16.54 -12.32
N LEU A 68 -3.93 -17.84 -12.13
CA LEU A 68 -2.63 -18.48 -11.92
C LEU A 68 -2.07 -19.03 -13.23
N THR A 69 -0.77 -19.29 -13.23
CA THR A 69 -0.05 -19.80 -14.42
C THR A 69 -0.48 -21.20 -14.85
N ASP A 70 -1.15 -21.95 -13.98
CA ASP A 70 -1.77 -23.25 -14.30
C ASP A 70 -3.19 -23.12 -14.91
N GLY A 71 -3.69 -21.90 -15.08
CA GLY A 71 -5.01 -21.58 -15.61
C GLY A 71 -6.13 -21.61 -14.58
N SER A 72 -5.85 -21.88 -13.32
CA SER A 72 -6.86 -21.80 -12.26
C SER A 72 -7.12 -20.35 -11.86
N ILE A 73 -8.30 -20.10 -11.30
CA ILE A 73 -8.68 -18.80 -10.71
C ILE A 73 -8.90 -19.00 -9.23
N VAL A 74 -8.28 -18.16 -8.43
CA VAL A 74 -8.41 -18.15 -6.97
C VAL A 74 -8.79 -16.76 -6.48
N VAL A 75 -9.48 -16.68 -5.36
CA VAL A 75 -9.79 -15.41 -4.69
C VAL A 75 -8.60 -15.00 -3.83
N ALA A 76 -8.21 -13.73 -3.87
CA ALA A 76 -7.17 -13.19 -3.02
C ALA A 76 -7.70 -12.91 -1.61
N ASP A 77 -8.11 -13.97 -0.93
CA ASP A 77 -8.51 -13.96 0.47
C ASP A 77 -7.29 -14.02 1.43
N ARG A 78 -7.57 -14.08 2.71
CA ARG A 78 -6.53 -14.09 3.75
C ARG A 78 -5.60 -15.29 3.63
N ASP A 79 -6.15 -16.48 3.37
CA ASP A 79 -5.38 -17.71 3.26
C ASP A 79 -4.48 -17.68 2.03
N TYR A 80 -5.00 -17.19 0.89
CA TYR A 80 -4.21 -17.00 -0.32
C TYR A 80 -3.07 -16.00 -0.11
N LEU A 81 -3.35 -14.85 0.52
CA LEU A 81 -2.33 -13.82 0.77
C LEU A 81 -1.25 -14.32 1.71
N HIS A 82 -1.64 -15.02 2.78
CA HIS A 82 -0.71 -15.62 3.72
C HIS A 82 0.19 -16.66 3.03
N GLU A 83 -0.40 -17.57 2.26
CA GLU A 83 0.35 -18.58 1.49
C GLU A 83 1.28 -17.93 0.46
N SER A 84 0.83 -16.90 -0.25
CA SER A 84 1.64 -16.20 -1.25
C SER A 84 2.87 -15.52 -0.65
N ILE A 85 2.79 -15.06 0.59
CA ILE A 85 3.93 -14.47 1.30
C ILE A 85 4.86 -15.56 1.85
N THR A 86 4.33 -16.59 2.47
CA THR A 86 5.12 -17.65 3.14
C THR A 86 5.68 -18.68 2.17
N MET A 87 4.96 -18.96 1.10
CA MET A 87 5.32 -19.95 0.05
C MET A 87 5.16 -19.33 -1.35
N PRO A 88 5.96 -18.33 -1.74
CA PRO A 88 5.74 -17.54 -2.96
C PRO A 88 5.80 -18.33 -4.27
N GLY A 89 6.33 -19.56 -4.23
CA GLY A 89 6.35 -20.47 -5.37
C GLY A 89 5.13 -21.39 -5.50
N ALA A 90 4.22 -21.41 -4.51
CA ALA A 90 3.10 -22.35 -4.49
C ALA A 90 1.99 -21.98 -5.50
N LYS A 91 1.68 -20.69 -5.62
CA LYS A 91 0.66 -20.16 -6.54
C LYS A 91 1.23 -18.94 -7.27
N ILE A 92 1.52 -19.09 -8.55
CA ILE A 92 2.15 -18.05 -9.37
C ILE A 92 1.08 -17.35 -10.22
N VAL A 93 0.90 -16.06 -9.98
CA VAL A 93 -0.06 -15.23 -10.74
C VAL A 93 0.46 -14.97 -12.16
N THR A 94 -0.42 -15.04 -13.15
CA THR A 94 -0.10 -14.72 -14.55
C THR A 94 0.29 -13.25 -14.72
N GLY A 95 1.06 -12.97 -15.78
CA GLY A 95 1.39 -11.59 -16.17
C GLY A 95 2.64 -11.01 -15.53
N TYR A 96 3.28 -11.69 -14.59
CA TYR A 96 4.52 -11.25 -13.94
C TYR A 96 5.68 -12.17 -14.30
N ARG A 97 6.82 -11.57 -14.69
CA ARG A 97 8.03 -12.32 -15.08
C ARG A 97 8.94 -12.62 -13.89
N ALA A 98 8.92 -11.76 -12.88
CA ALA A 98 9.71 -11.94 -11.69
C ALA A 98 8.95 -12.82 -10.69
N GLN A 99 9.64 -13.82 -10.16
CA GLN A 99 9.12 -14.62 -9.06
C GLN A 99 9.44 -13.93 -7.73
N MET A 100 8.48 -13.88 -6.83
CA MET A 100 8.67 -13.38 -5.49
C MET A 100 9.69 -14.25 -4.75
N PRO A 101 10.75 -13.67 -4.15
CA PRO A 101 11.74 -14.45 -3.41
C PRO A 101 11.17 -14.95 -2.08
N SER A 102 11.75 -16.05 -1.58
CA SER A 102 11.47 -16.50 -0.22
C SER A 102 11.93 -15.48 0.81
N ASN A 103 11.28 -15.47 1.96
CA ASN A 103 11.55 -14.58 3.08
C ASN A 103 11.58 -15.37 4.40
N ASN A 104 11.96 -14.71 5.50
CA ASN A 104 12.04 -15.32 6.85
C ASN A 104 11.11 -14.61 7.84
N LEU A 105 9.97 -14.11 7.36
CA LEU A 105 8.97 -13.49 8.22
C LEU A 105 8.30 -14.54 9.09
N ASP A 106 8.04 -14.18 10.33
CA ASP A 106 7.19 -14.98 11.22
C ASP A 106 5.70 -14.74 10.90
N ASP A 107 4.85 -15.54 11.50
CA ASP A 107 3.41 -15.54 11.25
C ASP A 107 2.74 -14.21 11.65
N ASP A 108 3.19 -13.58 12.72
CA ASP A 108 2.66 -12.30 13.19
C ASP A 108 3.00 -11.17 12.19
N ALA A 109 4.22 -11.17 11.67
CA ALA A 109 4.64 -10.22 10.63
C ALA A 109 3.84 -10.42 9.34
N VAL A 110 3.64 -11.66 8.90
CA VAL A 110 2.82 -11.97 7.73
C VAL A 110 1.37 -11.53 7.93
N THR A 111 0.79 -11.83 9.10
CA THR A 111 -0.58 -11.40 9.47
C THR A 111 -0.73 -9.88 9.39
N SER A 112 0.24 -9.13 9.88
CA SER A 112 0.24 -7.67 9.81
C SER A 112 0.33 -7.15 8.38
N ILE A 113 1.13 -7.77 7.52
CA ILE A 113 1.22 -7.42 6.09
C ILE A 113 -0.11 -7.72 5.38
N VAL A 114 -0.74 -8.86 5.67
CA VAL A 114 -2.05 -9.21 5.12
C VAL A 114 -3.10 -8.19 5.51
N ALA A 115 -3.12 -7.74 6.77
CA ALA A 115 -4.03 -6.68 7.24
C ALA A 115 -3.82 -5.36 6.46
N TRP A 116 -2.58 -5.00 6.15
CA TRP A 116 -2.31 -3.84 5.30
C TRP A 116 -2.88 -4.01 3.89
N ILE A 117 -2.69 -5.18 3.27
CA ILE A 117 -3.24 -5.47 1.93
C ILE A 117 -4.77 -5.43 1.93
N GLU A 118 -5.41 -5.95 2.98
CA GLU A 118 -6.86 -5.90 3.15
C GLU A 118 -7.38 -4.44 3.14
N GLU A 119 -6.74 -3.56 3.88
CA GLU A 119 -7.14 -2.15 3.99
C GLU A 119 -6.86 -1.35 2.71
N LEU A 120 -5.86 -1.73 1.91
CA LEU A 120 -5.63 -1.16 0.58
C LEU A 120 -6.65 -1.66 -0.46
N GLY A 121 -7.31 -2.77 -0.21
CA GLY A 121 -8.33 -3.34 -1.08
C GLY A 121 -9.75 -2.93 -0.73
N ALA A 122 -9.98 -2.32 0.45
CA ALA A 122 -11.30 -1.87 0.87
C ALA A 122 -11.80 -0.72 -0.02
N PRO A 123 -13.07 -0.75 -0.46
CA PRO A 123 -13.67 0.31 -1.25
C PRO A 123 -13.89 1.60 -0.45
#